data_18f44436338d22e9cb71b3e82c9a4e8f
#
_entry.id   18f44436338d22e9cb71b3e82c9a4e8f
#
_cell.length_a   1.000
_cell.length_b   1.000
_cell.length_c   1.000
_cell.angle_alpha   90.00
_cell.angle_beta   90.00
_cell.angle_gamma   90.00
#
_symmetry.space_group_name_H-M   'P 1'
#
loop_
_entity.id
_entity.type
_entity.pdbx_description
1 polymer ?
#
loop_
_entity_poly.entity_id
_entity_poly.type
_entity_poly.pdbx_seq_one_letter_code
_entity_poly.pdbx_strand_id
1 'polypeptide(L)'
;MKRHYLLFLALLPLIGWAHEDTLRLSLDDCIMMARRQSIDAAVALGELRSAYWQWRSYRADLLPEVSLSGTAPSWNKRYSSYQQADGSLSFVRNDYLGLDGAVNITQKLWPTGGTLSVESSLDYLHQSGSGGSGNQFMSLPVAVTLSQPLFSVNHLKWNRRIEPLRYREAQARFLTETEQVAM
;
A
#
# COMPACT_ATOMS: atom_id res chain seq x y z
N MET A 1 -51.93 -57.89 -11.67
CA MET A 1 -52.38 -56.73 -10.91
C MET A 1 -51.55 -56.48 -9.63
N LYS A 2 -50.24 -56.72 -9.62
CA LYS A 2 -49.40 -56.51 -8.44
C LYS A 2 -48.29 -55.43 -8.65
N ARG A 3 -48.29 -54.75 -9.82
CA ARG A 3 -47.23 -53.81 -10.19
C ARG A 3 -47.53 -52.31 -9.96
N HIS A 4 -48.75 -51.96 -9.60
CA HIS A 4 -49.17 -50.60 -9.41
C HIS A 4 -49.21 -50.12 -7.95
N TYR A 5 -49.11 -51.04 -6.98
CA TYR A 5 -49.02 -50.66 -5.55
C TYR A 5 -47.67 -50.16 -5.10
N LEU A 6 -46.61 -50.50 -5.85
CA LEU A 6 -45.25 -50.04 -5.57
C LEU A 6 -45.03 -48.56 -5.96
N LEU A 7 -45.81 -48.05 -6.92
CA LEU A 7 -45.73 -46.65 -7.34
C LEU A 7 -46.49 -45.69 -6.39
N PHE A 8 -47.44 -46.20 -5.63
CA PHE A 8 -48.20 -45.41 -4.68
C PHE A 8 -47.47 -45.21 -3.34
N LEU A 9 -46.53 -46.09 -3.01
CA LEU A 9 -45.68 -46.02 -1.81
C LEU A 9 -44.56 -45.00 -1.96
N ALA A 10 -44.22 -44.59 -3.18
CA ALA A 10 -43.15 -43.59 -3.44
C ALA A 10 -43.62 -42.13 -3.35
N LEU A 11 -44.93 -41.91 -3.13
CA LEU A 11 -45.58 -40.59 -3.03
C LEU A 11 -45.97 -40.23 -1.59
N LEU A 12 -45.32 -40.85 -0.59
CA LEU A 12 -45.43 -40.33 0.78
C LEU A 12 -44.69 -39.00 0.81
N PRO A 13 -45.38 -37.87 1.07
CA PRO A 13 -44.70 -36.60 1.26
C PRO A 13 -43.74 -36.79 2.45
N LEU A 14 -42.47 -36.54 2.22
CA LEU A 14 -41.52 -36.25 3.28
C LEU A 14 -42.06 -35.03 4.01
N ILE A 15 -42.91 -35.26 5.02
CA ILE A 15 -43.26 -34.26 6.02
C ILE A 15 -41.96 -33.96 6.72
N GLY A 16 -41.14 -33.03 6.15
CA GLY A 16 -40.03 -32.44 6.81
C GLY A 16 -40.61 -31.77 8.06
N TRP A 17 -40.24 -32.28 9.20
CA TRP A 17 -40.46 -31.58 10.45
C TRP A 17 -39.61 -30.33 10.39
N ALA A 18 -40.21 -29.22 9.90
CA ALA A 18 -39.66 -27.89 10.10
C ALA A 18 -39.71 -27.65 11.61
N HIS A 19 -38.64 -27.93 12.28
CA HIS A 19 -38.46 -27.54 13.67
C HIS A 19 -38.26 -26.03 13.62
N GLU A 20 -39.33 -25.27 13.81
CA GLU A 20 -39.24 -23.85 14.06
C GLU A 20 -38.61 -23.69 15.44
N ASP A 21 -37.29 -23.52 15.45
CA ASP A 21 -36.57 -23.09 16.64
C ASP A 21 -37.00 -21.67 16.98
N THR A 22 -38.05 -21.55 17.75
CA THR A 22 -38.55 -20.26 18.26
C THR A 22 -37.57 -19.75 19.29
N LEU A 23 -36.68 -18.82 18.87
CA LEU A 23 -35.76 -18.14 19.76
C LEU A 23 -36.56 -17.19 20.67
N ARG A 24 -36.62 -17.50 21.96
CA ARG A 24 -37.17 -16.56 22.96
C ARG A 24 -36.07 -15.59 23.35
N LEU A 25 -36.18 -14.36 22.89
CA LEU A 25 -35.22 -13.29 23.18
C LEU A 25 -35.78 -12.41 24.29
N SER A 26 -34.96 -12.14 25.30
CA SER A 26 -35.18 -11.04 26.23
C SER A 26 -34.84 -9.70 25.57
N LEU A 27 -35.27 -8.59 26.16
CA LEU A 27 -34.88 -7.25 25.69
C LEU A 27 -33.35 -7.08 25.66
N ASP A 28 -32.68 -7.57 26.71
CA ASP A 28 -31.21 -7.51 26.79
C ASP A 28 -30.53 -8.34 25.72
N ASP A 29 -31.08 -9.51 25.37
CA ASP A 29 -30.59 -10.34 24.29
C ASP A 29 -30.73 -9.64 22.93
N CYS A 30 -31.85 -8.97 22.68
CA CYS A 30 -32.08 -8.18 21.47
C CYS A 30 -31.07 -7.04 21.35
N ILE A 31 -30.82 -6.30 22.43
CA ILE A 31 -29.85 -5.21 22.46
C ILE A 31 -28.42 -5.74 22.21
N MET A 32 -28.05 -6.86 22.83
CA MET A 32 -26.75 -7.48 22.60
C MET A 32 -26.59 -7.98 21.16
N MET A 33 -27.63 -8.57 20.58
CA MET A 33 -27.61 -9.02 19.19
C MET A 33 -27.53 -7.82 18.24
N ALA A 34 -28.29 -6.75 18.46
CA ALA A 34 -28.24 -5.53 17.69
C ALA A 34 -26.82 -4.93 17.68
N ARG A 35 -26.17 -4.82 18.83
CA ARG A 35 -24.81 -4.31 18.96
C ARG A 35 -23.74 -5.18 18.30
N ARG A 36 -23.95 -6.50 18.21
CA ARG A 36 -22.96 -7.45 17.68
C ARG A 36 -23.18 -7.83 16.22
N GLN A 37 -24.44 -7.83 15.76
CA GLN A 37 -24.81 -8.42 14.48
C GLN A 37 -25.44 -7.42 13.51
N SER A 38 -25.70 -6.17 13.92
CA SER A 38 -26.24 -5.18 13.00
C SER A 38 -25.19 -4.74 11.98
N ILE A 39 -25.63 -4.42 10.79
CA ILE A 39 -24.79 -3.90 9.72
C ILE A 39 -24.18 -2.56 10.16
N ASP A 40 -24.94 -1.72 10.84
CA ASP A 40 -24.47 -0.41 11.30
C ASP A 40 -23.37 -0.54 12.35
N ALA A 41 -23.48 -1.50 13.29
CA ALA A 41 -22.41 -1.79 14.23
C ALA A 41 -21.13 -2.30 13.54
N ALA A 42 -21.28 -3.10 12.48
CA ALA A 42 -20.15 -3.57 11.68
C ALA A 42 -19.49 -2.42 10.90
N VAL A 43 -20.26 -1.49 10.36
CA VAL A 43 -19.77 -0.28 9.69
C VAL A 43 -19.02 0.60 10.68
N ALA A 44 -19.62 0.91 11.84
CA ALA A 44 -18.99 1.71 12.89
C ALA A 44 -17.64 1.12 13.34
N LEU A 45 -17.58 -0.21 13.52
CA LEU A 45 -16.33 -0.91 13.83
C LEU A 45 -15.31 -0.81 12.67
N GLY A 46 -15.78 -0.88 11.44
CA GLY A 46 -14.95 -0.71 10.22
C GLY A 46 -14.31 0.68 10.17
N GLU A 47 -15.10 1.72 10.44
CA GLU A 47 -14.62 3.11 10.49
C GLU A 47 -13.58 3.33 11.60
N LEU A 48 -13.83 2.80 12.80
CA LEU A 48 -12.86 2.87 13.89
C LEU A 48 -11.55 2.17 13.52
N ARG A 49 -11.62 0.98 12.90
CA ARG A 49 -10.42 0.25 12.44
C ARG A 49 -9.67 1.04 11.36
N SER A 50 -10.39 1.65 10.44
CA SER A 50 -9.80 2.51 9.40
C SER A 50 -9.06 3.69 10.02
N ALA A 51 -9.67 4.39 10.96
CA ALA A 51 -9.04 5.51 11.68
C ALA A 51 -7.81 5.06 12.50
N TYR A 52 -7.86 3.88 13.12
CA TYR A 52 -6.70 3.31 13.81
C TYR A 52 -5.54 3.05 12.86
N TRP A 53 -5.81 2.45 11.69
CA TRP A 53 -4.75 2.16 10.73
C TRP A 53 -4.20 3.42 10.07
N GLN A 54 -5.04 4.44 9.83
CA GLN A 54 -4.60 5.76 9.35
C GLN A 54 -3.65 6.42 10.36
N TRP A 55 -4.02 6.43 11.64
CA TRP A 55 -3.14 6.97 12.68
C TRP A 55 -1.83 6.17 12.80
N ARG A 56 -1.88 4.85 12.69
CA ARG A 56 -0.69 3.99 12.73
C ARG A 56 0.20 4.19 11.51
N SER A 57 -0.37 4.32 10.32
CA SER A 57 0.36 4.65 9.09
C SER A 57 1.05 5.99 9.21
N TYR A 58 0.33 7.01 9.67
CA TYR A 58 0.93 8.31 9.94
C TYR A 58 2.14 8.24 10.88
N ARG A 59 2.05 7.46 11.95
CA ARG A 59 3.20 7.25 12.85
C ARG A 59 4.36 6.54 12.18
N ALA A 60 4.10 5.59 11.32
CA ALA A 60 5.13 4.90 10.55
C ALA A 60 5.82 5.86 9.55
N ASP A 61 5.07 6.76 8.93
CA ASP A 61 5.59 7.76 7.99
C ASP A 61 6.54 8.80 8.63
N LEU A 62 6.58 8.86 9.95
CA LEU A 62 7.55 9.69 10.69
C LEU A 62 8.88 8.97 10.97
N LEU A 63 8.96 7.67 10.73
CA LEU A 63 10.18 6.88 10.84
C LEU A 63 11.03 7.01 9.59
N PRO A 64 12.34 6.70 9.66
CA PRO A 64 13.18 6.60 8.48
C PRO A 64 12.64 5.54 7.53
N GLU A 65 12.47 5.92 6.26
CA GLU A 65 12.13 5.01 5.19
C GLU A 65 13.42 4.54 4.51
N VAL A 66 13.61 3.23 4.45
CA VAL A 66 14.75 2.62 3.75
C VAL A 66 14.19 1.94 2.51
N SER A 67 14.63 2.38 1.34
CA SER A 67 14.26 1.80 0.06
C SER A 67 15.48 1.27 -0.68
N LEU A 68 15.34 0.09 -1.27
CA LEU A 68 16.29 -0.49 -2.21
C LEU A 68 15.63 -0.47 -3.58
N SER A 69 16.27 0.19 -4.53
CA SER A 69 15.85 0.22 -5.93
C SER A 69 16.93 -0.38 -6.81
N GLY A 70 16.54 -0.95 -7.92
CA GLY A 70 17.48 -1.47 -8.90
C GLY A 70 16.76 -1.73 -10.21
N THR A 71 17.49 -1.54 -11.29
CA THR A 71 16.98 -1.84 -12.63
C THR A 71 17.49 -3.19 -13.05
N ALA A 72 16.58 -4.06 -13.49
CA ALA A 72 16.94 -5.30 -14.16
C ALA A 72 17.77 -4.97 -15.41
N PRO A 73 18.62 -5.91 -15.91
CA PRO A 73 19.51 -5.60 -17.01
C PRO A 73 18.79 -4.87 -18.14
N SER A 74 19.20 -3.62 -18.38
CA SER A 74 18.70 -2.82 -19.48
C SER A 74 19.63 -3.01 -20.67
N TRP A 75 19.07 -3.56 -21.74
CA TRP A 75 19.83 -3.71 -22.98
C TRP A 75 19.36 -2.68 -24.00
N ASN A 76 20.28 -1.80 -24.37
CA ASN A 76 20.02 -0.72 -25.32
C ASN A 76 20.98 -0.83 -26.51
N LYS A 77 20.41 -0.92 -27.71
CA LYS A 77 21.15 -0.86 -28.98
C LYS A 77 20.79 0.44 -29.66
N ARG A 78 21.77 1.31 -29.85
CA ARG A 78 21.58 2.62 -30.45
C ARG A 78 22.68 2.92 -31.45
N TYR A 79 22.28 3.55 -32.58
CA TYR A 79 23.20 4.23 -33.43
C TYR A 79 23.23 5.70 -33.05
N SER A 80 24.42 6.21 -32.73
CA SER A 80 24.65 7.62 -32.44
C SER A 80 25.39 8.26 -33.61
N SER A 81 24.91 9.40 -34.08
CA SER A 81 25.68 10.18 -35.05
C SER A 81 26.81 10.91 -34.34
N TYR A 82 28.00 10.79 -34.90
CA TYR A 82 29.19 11.51 -34.46
C TYR A 82 29.71 12.34 -35.61
N GLN A 83 29.91 13.64 -35.41
CA GLN A 83 30.48 14.51 -36.40
C GLN A 83 32.02 14.45 -36.28
N GLN A 84 32.68 14.03 -37.35
CA GLN A 84 34.12 14.00 -37.43
C GLN A 84 34.70 15.41 -37.61
N ALA A 85 36.01 15.57 -37.43
CA ALA A 85 36.69 16.84 -37.55
C ALA A 85 36.64 17.43 -38.98
N ASP A 86 36.37 16.60 -39.98
CA ASP A 86 36.17 16.98 -41.40
C ASP A 86 34.73 17.42 -41.72
N GLY A 87 33.83 17.44 -40.70
CA GLY A 87 32.43 17.79 -40.86
C GLY A 87 31.52 16.64 -41.30
N SER A 88 32.07 15.48 -41.65
CA SER A 88 31.27 14.30 -42.02
C SER A 88 30.57 13.67 -40.81
N LEU A 89 29.36 13.10 -41.06
CA LEU A 89 28.63 12.36 -40.04
C LEU A 89 28.96 10.88 -40.14
N SER A 90 29.47 10.33 -39.06
CA SER A 90 29.68 8.89 -38.88
C SER A 90 28.63 8.32 -37.92
N PHE A 91 28.04 7.18 -38.24
CA PHE A 91 27.12 6.48 -37.36
C PHE A 91 27.84 5.37 -36.64
N VAL A 92 27.96 5.53 -35.31
CA VAL A 92 28.59 4.56 -34.44
C VAL A 92 27.52 3.75 -33.74
N ARG A 93 27.63 2.44 -33.83
CA ARG A 93 26.75 1.53 -33.07
C ARG A 93 27.26 1.41 -31.65
N ASN A 94 26.39 1.68 -30.71
CA ASN A 94 26.62 1.54 -29.28
C ASN A 94 25.61 0.57 -28.70
N ASP A 95 26.10 -0.56 -28.20
CA ASP A 95 25.32 -1.55 -27.46
C ASP A 95 25.68 -1.41 -25.98
N TYR A 96 24.68 -1.15 -25.14
CA TYR A 96 24.85 -1.00 -23.70
C TYR A 96 24.07 -2.05 -22.95
N LEU A 97 24.70 -2.70 -22.00
CA LEU A 97 24.06 -3.48 -20.96
C LEU A 97 24.30 -2.75 -19.65
N GLY A 98 23.23 -2.26 -19.02
CA GLY A 98 23.27 -1.54 -17.76
C GLY A 98 22.62 -2.33 -16.64
N LEU A 99 23.20 -2.28 -15.47
CA LEU A 99 22.67 -2.75 -14.20
C LEU A 99 22.89 -1.64 -13.19
N ASP A 100 21.84 -1.22 -12.51
CA ASP A 100 21.95 -0.24 -11.43
C ASP A 100 21.29 -0.73 -10.16
N GLY A 101 21.84 -0.31 -9.02
CA GLY A 101 21.29 -0.56 -7.71
C GLY A 101 21.54 0.66 -6.81
N ALA A 102 20.51 1.07 -6.08
CA ALA A 102 20.60 2.19 -5.16
C ALA A 102 19.89 1.88 -3.84
N VAL A 103 20.50 2.29 -2.74
CA VAL A 103 19.89 2.31 -1.42
C VAL A 103 19.63 3.76 -1.06
N ASN A 104 18.41 4.06 -0.69
CA ASN A 104 18.01 5.39 -0.26
C ASN A 104 17.37 5.32 1.13
N ILE A 105 17.82 6.16 2.05
CA ILE A 105 17.28 6.33 3.39
C ILE A 105 16.71 7.74 3.46
N THR A 106 15.40 7.87 3.64
CA THR A 106 14.73 9.16 3.70
C THR A 106 14.11 9.37 5.06
N GLN A 107 14.40 10.49 5.70
CA GLN A 107 13.83 10.89 6.99
C GLN A 107 13.12 12.24 6.88
N LYS A 108 11.84 12.26 7.19
CA LYS A 108 11.06 13.50 7.31
C LYS A 108 11.35 14.17 8.65
N LEU A 109 11.74 15.45 8.61
CA LEU A 109 12.07 16.25 9.80
C LEU A 109 10.82 17.01 10.23
N TRP A 110 10.08 16.48 11.18
CA TRP A 110 8.81 17.07 11.65
C TRP A 110 8.97 18.46 12.27
N PRO A 111 10.08 18.87 12.94
CA PRO A 111 10.19 20.21 13.52
C PRO A 111 10.28 21.31 12.46
N THR A 112 11.00 21.04 11.38
CA THR A 112 11.31 22.00 10.32
C THR A 112 10.46 21.82 9.07
N GLY A 113 9.88 20.63 8.88
CA GLY A 113 9.14 20.27 7.66
C GLY A 113 10.04 19.88 6.49
N GLY A 114 11.34 19.75 6.73
CA GLY A 114 12.33 19.32 5.75
C GLY A 114 12.42 17.81 5.61
N THR A 115 13.24 17.38 4.67
CA THR A 115 13.56 15.97 4.41
C THR A 115 15.06 15.79 4.30
N LEU A 116 15.59 14.83 5.05
CA LEU A 116 16.97 14.39 4.97
C LEU A 116 17.00 13.08 4.20
N SER A 117 17.79 13.01 3.13
CA SER A 117 17.99 11.80 2.33
C SER A 117 19.46 11.41 2.32
N VAL A 118 19.72 10.13 2.48
CA VAL A 118 21.05 9.52 2.34
C VAL A 118 20.95 8.49 1.24
N GLU A 119 21.73 8.63 0.20
CA GLU A 119 21.71 7.78 -0.98
C GLU A 119 23.08 7.17 -1.21
N SER A 120 23.08 5.90 -1.63
CA SER A 120 24.27 5.19 -2.12
C SER A 120 23.86 4.40 -3.36
N SER A 121 24.60 4.55 -4.47
CA SER A 121 24.31 3.82 -5.70
C SER A 121 25.55 3.17 -6.29
N LEU A 122 25.29 2.08 -7.04
CA LEU A 122 26.27 1.36 -7.83
C LEU A 122 25.68 1.09 -9.20
N ASP A 123 26.36 1.56 -10.23
CA ASP A 123 26.00 1.38 -11.62
C ASP A 123 27.06 0.54 -12.32
N TYR A 124 26.65 -0.49 -13.01
CA TYR A 124 27.47 -1.28 -13.90
C TYR A 124 27.05 -1.06 -15.34
N LEU A 125 28.00 -0.69 -16.18
CA LEU A 125 27.78 -0.51 -17.60
C LEU A 125 28.75 -1.37 -18.40
N HIS A 126 28.21 -2.29 -19.20
CA HIS A 126 28.94 -3.01 -20.22
C HIS A 126 28.66 -2.38 -21.57
N GLN A 127 29.65 -1.79 -22.21
CA GLN A 127 29.56 -1.23 -23.54
C GLN A 127 30.21 -2.16 -24.56
N SER A 128 29.52 -2.43 -25.67
CA SER A 128 30.03 -3.19 -26.80
C SER A 128 29.63 -2.44 -28.09
N GLY A 129 30.56 -2.21 -28.98
CA GLY A 129 30.28 -1.46 -30.21
C GLY A 129 31.47 -1.36 -31.12
N SER A 130 31.35 -0.53 -32.16
CA SER A 130 32.40 -0.33 -33.19
C SER A 130 33.73 0.22 -32.63
N GLY A 131 33.71 0.79 -31.44
CA GLY A 131 34.88 1.36 -30.76
C GLY A 131 35.57 0.43 -29.75
N GLY A 132 35.08 -0.81 -29.59
CA GLY A 132 35.61 -1.76 -28.60
C GLY A 132 34.55 -2.25 -27.61
N SER A 133 34.98 -3.12 -26.70
CA SER A 133 34.14 -3.61 -25.59
C SER A 133 34.82 -3.23 -24.28
N GLY A 134 34.05 -2.74 -23.31
CA GLY A 134 34.56 -2.35 -22.00
C GLY A 134 33.49 -2.43 -20.92
N ASN A 135 33.96 -2.68 -19.70
CA ASN A 135 33.15 -2.67 -18.49
C ASN A 135 33.48 -1.41 -17.69
N GLN A 136 32.45 -0.73 -17.24
CA GLN A 136 32.60 0.46 -16.39
C GLN A 136 31.74 0.29 -15.14
N PHE A 137 32.33 0.63 -14.00
CA PHE A 137 31.62 0.72 -12.73
C PHE A 137 31.62 2.18 -12.30
N MET A 138 30.45 2.67 -11.98
CA MET A 138 30.28 3.99 -11.39
C MET A 138 29.61 3.80 -10.04
N SER A 139 30.16 4.42 -9.00
CA SER A 139 29.58 4.34 -7.67
C SER A 139 29.45 5.73 -7.06
N LEU A 140 28.34 5.96 -6.42
CA LEU A 140 28.14 7.07 -5.49
C LEU A 140 28.17 6.48 -4.09
N PRO A 141 29.32 6.52 -3.38
CA PRO A 141 29.45 5.82 -2.09
C PRO A 141 28.43 6.29 -1.06
N VAL A 142 28.32 7.60 -0.87
CA VAL A 142 27.30 8.22 0.00
C VAL A 142 27.05 9.65 -0.47
N ALA A 143 25.79 9.98 -0.70
CA ALA A 143 25.34 11.35 -0.87
C ALA A 143 24.33 11.68 0.24
N VAL A 144 24.50 12.84 0.87
CA VAL A 144 23.56 13.34 1.89
C VAL A 144 22.91 14.60 1.35
N THR A 145 21.60 14.58 1.25
CA THR A 145 20.80 15.70 0.73
C THR A 145 19.82 16.17 1.80
N LEU A 146 19.85 17.45 2.11
CA LEU A 146 18.86 18.11 2.97
C LEU A 146 17.98 19.01 2.11
N SER A 147 16.69 18.70 2.04
CA SER A 147 15.70 19.54 1.40
C SER A 147 14.87 20.25 2.48
N GLN A 148 15.00 21.59 2.55
CA GLN A 148 14.33 22.40 3.58
C GLN A 148 13.46 23.47 2.91
N PRO A 149 12.11 23.37 3.00
CA PRO A 149 11.24 24.45 2.56
C PRO A 149 11.36 25.65 3.52
N LEU A 150 11.60 26.84 2.96
CA LEU A 150 11.79 28.06 3.75
C LEU A 150 10.49 28.84 3.97
N PHE A 151 9.61 28.87 2.96
CA PHE A 151 8.38 29.68 2.95
C PHE A 151 7.10 28.82 2.77
N SER A 152 7.06 27.63 3.35
CA SER A 152 5.87 26.80 3.28
C SER A 152 5.35 26.43 4.67
N VAL A 153 4.07 26.07 4.71
CA VAL A 153 3.44 25.59 5.95
C VAL A 153 4.03 24.21 6.31
N ASN A 154 4.48 24.08 7.54
CA ASN A 154 4.96 22.80 8.06
C ASN A 154 3.77 21.86 8.36
N HIS A 155 3.31 21.12 7.34
CA HIS A 155 2.23 20.15 7.47
C HIS A 155 2.55 19.01 8.43
N LEU A 156 3.82 18.60 8.55
CA LEU A 156 4.23 17.52 9.46
C LEU A 156 3.98 17.89 10.92
N LYS A 157 4.28 19.15 11.28
CA LYS A 157 4.05 19.68 12.62
C LYS A 157 2.57 19.72 12.96
N TRP A 158 1.72 20.13 12.02
CA TRP A 158 0.28 20.18 12.21
C TRP A 158 -0.35 18.80 12.25
N ASN A 159 0.01 17.92 11.34
CA ASN A 159 -0.49 16.54 11.31
C ASN A 159 -0.16 15.78 12.60
N ARG A 160 1.00 16.04 13.21
CA ARG A 160 1.35 15.44 14.50
C ARG A 160 0.35 15.81 15.61
N ARG A 161 -0.32 16.95 15.52
CA ARG A 161 -1.35 17.37 16.47
C ARG A 161 -2.74 16.88 16.06
N ILE A 162 -3.02 16.87 14.77
CA ILE A 162 -4.34 16.56 14.22
C ILE A 162 -4.62 15.04 14.23
N GLU A 163 -3.68 14.21 13.81
CA GLU A 163 -3.92 12.77 13.65
C GLU A 163 -4.32 12.05 14.96
N PRO A 164 -3.72 12.32 16.11
CA PRO A 164 -4.19 11.74 17.37
C PRO A 164 -5.61 12.19 17.75
N LEU A 165 -6.01 13.41 17.38
CA LEU A 165 -7.35 13.94 17.65
C LEU A 165 -8.38 13.27 16.75
N ARG A 166 -8.06 13.04 15.47
CA ARG A 166 -8.92 12.31 14.54
C ARG A 166 -9.18 10.87 15.03
N TYR A 167 -8.17 10.23 15.55
CA TYR A 167 -8.36 8.88 16.10
C TYR A 167 -9.25 8.90 17.35
N ARG A 168 -9.10 9.90 18.24
CA ARG A 168 -9.98 10.07 19.42
C ARG A 168 -11.42 10.39 19.00
N GLU A 169 -11.59 11.21 17.98
CA GLU A 169 -12.90 11.51 17.40
C GLU A 169 -13.57 10.24 16.89
N ALA A 170 -12.84 9.39 16.15
CA ALA A 170 -13.35 8.12 15.66
C ALA A 170 -13.75 7.17 16.80
N GLN A 171 -13.00 7.15 17.92
CA GLN A 171 -13.36 6.39 19.11
C GLN A 171 -14.66 6.90 19.75
N ALA A 172 -14.82 8.22 19.86
CA ALA A 172 -16.05 8.80 20.41
C ALA A 172 -17.24 8.55 19.49
N ARG A 173 -17.08 8.69 18.17
CA ARG A 173 -18.10 8.40 17.17
C ARG A 173 -18.55 6.93 17.25
N PHE A 174 -17.62 6.00 17.33
CA PHE A 174 -17.93 4.57 17.48
C PHE A 174 -18.83 4.29 18.69
N LEU A 175 -18.56 4.93 19.83
CA LEU A 175 -19.41 4.79 21.02
C LEU A 175 -20.81 5.33 20.77
N THR A 176 -20.93 6.51 20.19
CA THR A 176 -22.24 7.10 19.87
C THR A 176 -23.03 6.24 18.88
N GLU A 177 -22.41 5.75 17.82
CA GLU A 177 -23.07 4.91 16.81
C GLU A 177 -23.50 3.54 17.38
N THR A 178 -22.68 2.94 18.25
CA THR A 178 -23.08 1.68 18.92
C THR A 178 -24.20 1.86 19.92
N GLU A 179 -24.37 3.04 20.52
CA GLU A 179 -25.52 3.38 21.35
C GLU A 179 -26.77 3.62 20.51
N GLN A 180 -26.65 4.30 19.38
CA GLN A 180 -27.78 4.53 18.46
C GLN A 180 -28.35 3.23 17.88
N VAL A 181 -27.51 2.22 17.65
CA VAL A 181 -27.98 0.89 17.20
C VAL A 181 -28.83 0.20 18.28
N ALA A 182 -28.68 0.58 19.53
CA ALA A 182 -29.40 -0.03 20.66
C ALA A 182 -30.68 0.71 21.05
N MET A 183 -30.95 1.88 20.43
CA MET A 183 -32.18 2.67 20.64
C MET A 183 -33.26 2.32 19.60
#